data_5a01c1e488ac2f55563369ba41c34f62
#
_entry.id   5a01c1e488ac2f55563369ba41c34f62
#
_cell.length_a   1.000
_cell.length_b   1.000
_cell.length_c   1.000
_cell.angle_alpha   90.00
_cell.angle_beta   90.00
_cell.angle_gamma   90.00
#
_symmetry.space_group_name_H-M   'P 1'
#
loop_
_entity.id
_entity.type
_entity.pdbx_description
1 polymer ?
#
loop_
_entity_poly.entity_id
_entity_poly.type
_entity_poly.pdbx_seq_one_letter_code
_entity_poly.pdbx_strand_id
1 'polypeptide(L)'
;MKEKIVLAYSGGLDTSVAVKWLIDKGYDVVAVCLDVGEGKDLDVVYSKALDMGAVECHIIDATKEFSDDFVSFAIKGNLMYENSYPLVSALSRPLIAKKLVEIAEQTNSVGIAHGCTGKGNDQVRFEVAIKALNPNLKAFAPVREWGWSREEEIDYAIKHNIPVGINHDSPYSIDQNLWGRANECGILEDPYAAPPKDAYDLTAELEDTPDTPDEIILSFKNGVPVQLNHKDYELDQLILTLNELAGKHGIGRIDHVENRLVGIKSREIYETCLLYTSPSPRDRT
;
A
#
# COMPACT_ATOMS: atom_id res chain seq x y z
N MET A 1 22.64 -22.18 13.62
CA MET A 1 21.88 -21.49 12.55
C MET A 1 21.54 -20.13 13.09
N LYS A 2 21.59 -19.11 12.27
CA LYS A 2 21.13 -17.77 12.67
C LYS A 2 19.61 -17.79 12.83
N GLU A 3 19.07 -16.91 13.67
CA GLU A 3 17.62 -16.72 13.76
C GLU A 3 17.10 -16.05 12.49
N LYS A 4 15.92 -16.49 12.03
CA LYS A 4 15.28 -15.93 10.84
C LYS A 4 14.32 -14.81 11.24
N ILE A 5 14.24 -13.75 10.42
CA ILE A 5 13.24 -12.69 10.49
C ILE A 5 12.56 -12.57 9.13
N VAL A 6 11.23 -12.55 9.13
CA VAL A 6 10.44 -12.20 7.95
C VAL A 6 10.38 -10.69 7.81
N LEU A 7 10.67 -10.17 6.62
CA LEU A 7 10.60 -8.74 6.31
C LEU A 7 9.48 -8.47 5.30
N ALA A 8 8.56 -7.55 5.66
CA ALA A 8 7.66 -6.94 4.68
C ALA A 8 8.49 -6.16 3.67
N TYR A 9 8.64 -6.70 2.47
CA TYR A 9 9.57 -6.20 1.47
C TYR A 9 8.84 -5.60 0.28
N SER A 10 9.00 -4.30 0.05
CA SER A 10 8.38 -3.59 -1.08
C SER A 10 9.32 -3.36 -2.26
N GLY A 11 10.60 -3.65 -2.12
CA GLY A 11 11.64 -3.32 -3.11
C GLY A 11 12.09 -1.86 -3.09
N GLY A 12 11.49 -1.02 -2.24
CA GLY A 12 11.88 0.39 -2.03
C GLY A 12 13.19 0.53 -1.24
N LEU A 13 13.64 1.79 -1.04
CA LEU A 13 14.89 2.09 -0.34
C LEU A 13 14.86 1.51 1.08
N ASP A 14 13.89 1.94 1.90
CA ASP A 14 13.81 1.61 3.32
C ASP A 14 13.84 0.08 3.56
N THR A 15 13.07 -0.67 2.77
CA THR A 15 13.02 -2.13 2.91
C THR A 15 14.29 -2.81 2.37
N SER A 16 14.93 -2.26 1.34
CA SER A 16 16.21 -2.78 0.83
C SER A 16 17.36 -2.54 1.82
N VAL A 17 17.39 -1.36 2.43
CA VAL A 17 18.31 -1.04 3.54
C VAL A 17 18.04 -1.94 4.73
N ALA A 18 16.77 -2.20 5.06
CA ALA A 18 16.39 -3.06 6.17
C ALA A 18 16.89 -4.51 6.00
N VAL A 19 16.92 -5.06 4.77
CA VAL A 19 17.52 -6.39 4.50
C VAL A 19 18.97 -6.41 4.99
N LYS A 20 19.77 -5.45 4.52
CA LYS A 20 21.20 -5.40 4.85
C LYS A 20 21.44 -5.13 6.33
N TRP A 21 20.69 -4.21 6.90
CA TRP A 21 20.80 -3.87 8.32
C TRP A 21 20.46 -5.04 9.23
N LEU A 22 19.43 -5.84 8.93
CA LEU A 22 19.09 -7.04 9.69
C LEU A 22 20.16 -8.13 9.56
N ILE A 23 20.76 -8.30 8.39
CA ILE A 23 21.87 -9.22 8.17
C ILE A 23 23.08 -8.81 9.01
N ASP A 24 23.41 -7.51 9.06
CA ASP A 24 24.52 -6.97 9.87
C ASP A 24 24.25 -7.12 11.38
N LYS A 25 22.98 -7.19 11.81
CA LYS A 25 22.56 -7.57 13.16
C LYS A 25 22.64 -9.07 13.46
N GLY A 26 22.97 -9.89 12.48
CA GLY A 26 23.18 -11.32 12.65
C GLY A 26 22.00 -12.22 12.33
N TYR A 27 20.96 -11.69 11.72
CA TYR A 27 19.77 -12.46 11.30
C TYR A 27 19.88 -13.00 9.86
N ASP A 28 19.17 -14.08 9.59
CA ASP A 28 18.84 -14.49 8.24
C ASP A 28 17.50 -13.86 7.85
N VAL A 29 17.43 -13.16 6.72
CA VAL A 29 16.24 -12.42 6.29
C VAL A 29 15.44 -13.20 5.28
N VAL A 30 14.16 -13.42 5.56
CA VAL A 30 13.16 -13.96 4.63
C VAL A 30 12.34 -12.77 4.11
N ALA A 31 12.56 -12.37 2.87
CA ALA A 31 11.81 -11.28 2.25
C ALA A 31 10.42 -11.76 1.79
N VAL A 32 9.38 -10.98 2.05
CA VAL A 32 8.01 -11.28 1.60
C VAL A 32 7.42 -10.06 0.94
N CYS A 33 7.10 -10.18 -0.33
CA CYS A 33 6.40 -9.18 -1.11
C CYS A 33 4.99 -9.69 -1.43
N LEU A 34 3.97 -8.93 -1.07
CA LEU A 34 2.60 -9.20 -1.45
C LEU A 34 2.24 -8.33 -2.63
N ASP A 35 1.58 -8.93 -3.62
CA ASP A 35 0.83 -8.19 -4.62
C ASP A 35 -0.61 -8.00 -4.12
N VAL A 36 -0.98 -6.77 -3.90
CA VAL A 36 -2.35 -6.35 -3.55
C VAL A 36 -2.93 -5.43 -4.64
N GLY A 37 -2.41 -5.56 -5.86
CA GLY A 37 -2.81 -4.75 -7.02
C GLY A 37 -2.01 -3.46 -7.17
N GLU A 38 -0.72 -3.48 -6.85
CA GLU A 38 0.17 -2.32 -6.94
C GLU A 38 0.72 -2.08 -8.36
N GLY A 39 0.65 -3.09 -9.24
CA GLY A 39 1.18 -3.01 -10.61
C GLY A 39 2.71 -3.02 -10.71
N LYS A 40 3.42 -3.53 -9.69
CA LYS A 40 4.88 -3.64 -9.67
C LYS A 40 5.39 -4.80 -10.50
N ASP A 41 6.63 -4.66 -11.01
CA ASP A 41 7.39 -5.78 -11.57
C ASP A 41 7.93 -6.65 -10.43
N LEU A 42 7.22 -7.74 -10.16
CA LEU A 42 7.50 -8.65 -9.05
C LEU A 42 8.77 -9.47 -9.27
N ASP A 43 9.17 -9.73 -10.51
CA ASP A 43 10.41 -10.44 -10.83
C ASP A 43 11.64 -9.57 -10.47
N VAL A 44 11.54 -8.28 -10.72
CA VAL A 44 12.57 -7.32 -10.30
C VAL A 44 12.66 -7.25 -8.78
N VAL A 45 11.52 -7.20 -8.08
CA VAL A 45 11.47 -7.18 -6.61
C VAL A 45 12.08 -8.45 -6.02
N TYR A 46 11.74 -9.60 -6.59
CA TYR A 46 12.28 -10.91 -6.18
C TYR A 46 13.81 -10.97 -6.31
N SER A 47 14.31 -10.65 -7.51
CA SER A 47 15.75 -10.68 -7.79
C SER A 47 16.52 -9.74 -6.87
N LYS A 48 16.01 -8.54 -6.68
CA LYS A 48 16.60 -7.52 -5.81
C LYS A 48 16.69 -7.98 -4.35
N ALA A 49 15.65 -8.66 -3.82
CA ALA A 49 15.69 -9.19 -2.44
C ALA A 49 16.84 -10.18 -2.24
N LEU A 50 17.03 -11.10 -3.18
CA LEU A 50 18.11 -12.09 -3.12
C LEU A 50 19.50 -11.46 -3.31
N ASP A 51 19.64 -10.49 -4.21
CA ASP A 51 20.88 -9.74 -4.42
C ASP A 51 21.29 -8.95 -3.17
N MET A 52 20.31 -8.50 -2.35
CA MET A 52 20.57 -7.88 -1.07
C MET A 52 21.02 -8.84 0.02
N GLY A 53 20.93 -10.14 -0.22
CA GLY A 53 21.34 -11.19 0.70
C GLY A 53 20.21 -11.81 1.51
N ALA A 54 18.95 -11.61 1.15
CA ALA A 54 17.86 -12.39 1.73
C ALA A 54 18.06 -13.88 1.43
N VAL A 55 17.86 -14.73 2.42
CA VAL A 55 18.05 -16.19 2.27
C VAL A 55 16.89 -16.84 1.53
N GLU A 56 15.72 -16.22 1.58
CA GLU A 56 14.50 -16.60 0.88
C GLU A 56 13.75 -15.35 0.46
N CYS A 57 13.01 -15.41 -0.66
CA CYS A 57 12.07 -14.37 -1.07
C CYS A 57 10.76 -15.03 -1.52
N HIS A 58 9.66 -14.61 -0.94
CA HIS A 58 8.32 -15.08 -1.26
C HIS A 58 7.55 -13.94 -1.95
N ILE A 59 7.04 -14.21 -3.14
CA ILE A 59 6.09 -13.34 -3.84
C ILE A 59 4.71 -13.98 -3.70
N ILE A 60 3.76 -13.24 -3.17
CA ILE A 60 2.40 -13.73 -2.88
C ILE A 60 1.40 -12.85 -3.61
N ASP A 61 0.72 -13.41 -4.61
CA ASP A 61 -0.46 -12.77 -5.20
C ASP A 61 -1.62 -12.86 -4.19
N ALA A 62 -2.00 -11.72 -3.65
CA ALA A 62 -3.09 -11.58 -2.70
C ALA A 62 -4.23 -10.69 -3.24
N THR A 63 -4.21 -10.34 -4.53
CA THR A 63 -5.20 -9.43 -5.15
C THR A 63 -6.62 -9.91 -4.98
N LYS A 64 -6.86 -11.21 -5.22
CA LYS A 64 -8.19 -11.79 -5.06
C LYS A 64 -8.63 -11.86 -3.60
N GLU A 65 -7.75 -12.28 -2.68
CA GLU A 65 -8.06 -12.30 -1.25
C GLU A 65 -8.30 -10.88 -0.72
N PHE A 66 -7.53 -9.90 -1.21
CA PHE A 66 -7.71 -8.50 -0.85
C PHE A 66 -9.07 -7.97 -1.31
N SER A 67 -9.46 -8.24 -2.56
CA SER A 67 -10.77 -7.82 -3.07
C SER A 67 -11.93 -8.49 -2.32
N ASP A 68 -11.90 -9.80 -2.16
CA ASP A 68 -13.01 -10.59 -1.66
C ASP A 68 -13.21 -10.44 -0.15
N ASP A 69 -12.11 -10.43 0.63
CA ASP A 69 -12.15 -10.49 2.10
C ASP A 69 -11.98 -9.12 2.78
N PHE A 70 -11.52 -8.08 2.05
CA PHE A 70 -11.31 -6.74 2.63
C PHE A 70 -12.08 -5.66 1.89
N VAL A 71 -11.85 -5.51 0.59
CA VAL A 71 -12.49 -4.45 -0.20
C VAL A 71 -14.00 -4.65 -0.28
N SER A 72 -14.48 -5.90 -0.43
CA SER A 72 -15.91 -6.19 -0.45
C SER A 72 -16.63 -5.70 0.82
N PHE A 73 -15.98 -5.80 1.99
CA PHE A 73 -16.53 -5.27 3.25
C PHE A 73 -16.52 -3.75 3.28
N ALA A 74 -15.47 -3.13 2.75
CA ALA A 74 -15.40 -1.67 2.63
C ALA A 74 -16.54 -1.13 1.75
N ILE A 75 -16.82 -1.77 0.62
CA ILE A 75 -17.93 -1.42 -0.26
C ILE A 75 -19.28 -1.60 0.46
N LYS A 76 -19.54 -2.77 1.05
CA LYS A 76 -20.79 -3.05 1.78
C LYS A 76 -21.05 -2.08 2.91
N GLY A 77 -19.99 -1.72 3.65
CA GLY A 77 -20.07 -0.82 4.79
C GLY A 77 -19.98 0.65 4.43
N ASN A 78 -19.70 0.99 3.17
CA ASN A 78 -19.31 2.35 2.76
C ASN A 78 -18.26 2.92 3.72
N LEU A 79 -17.18 2.16 3.94
CA LEU A 79 -16.19 2.45 4.98
C LEU A 79 -15.32 3.64 4.55
N MET A 80 -15.45 4.72 5.29
CA MET A 80 -14.58 5.88 5.21
C MET A 80 -14.26 6.39 6.61
N TYR A 81 -13.01 6.72 6.86
CA TYR A 81 -12.62 7.38 8.11
C TYR A 81 -12.85 8.88 7.97
N GLU A 82 -13.47 9.49 8.99
CA GLU A 82 -13.83 10.93 9.01
C GLU A 82 -14.66 11.40 7.79
N ASN A 83 -15.38 10.49 7.13
CA ASN A 83 -16.16 10.72 5.89
C ASN A 83 -15.32 11.21 4.69
N SER A 84 -14.03 11.06 4.70
CA SER A 84 -13.12 11.54 3.66
C SER A 84 -12.03 10.51 3.33
N TYR A 85 -11.36 9.93 4.33
CA TYR A 85 -10.26 9.01 4.10
C TYR A 85 -10.77 7.65 3.61
N PRO A 86 -10.38 7.23 2.38
CA PRO A 86 -10.91 6.02 1.73
C PRO A 86 -10.27 4.71 2.22
N LEU A 87 -9.43 4.75 3.25
CA LEU A 87 -8.79 3.60 3.87
C LEU A 87 -7.83 2.81 2.94
N VAL A 88 -7.20 3.45 1.96
CA VAL A 88 -6.35 2.78 0.95
C VAL A 88 -5.33 1.85 1.62
N SER A 89 -4.41 2.39 2.40
CA SER A 89 -3.40 1.60 3.11
C SER A 89 -4.00 0.79 4.26
N ALA A 90 -5.02 1.34 4.94
CA ALA A 90 -5.61 0.72 6.12
C ALA A 90 -6.24 -0.66 5.83
N LEU A 91 -6.81 -0.85 4.64
CA LEU A 91 -7.44 -2.12 4.26
C LEU A 91 -6.41 -3.20 3.90
N SER A 92 -5.27 -2.84 3.31
CA SER A 92 -4.27 -3.81 2.87
C SER A 92 -3.36 -4.31 4.01
N ARG A 93 -3.04 -3.47 4.99
CA ARG A 93 -2.07 -3.81 6.06
C ARG A 93 -2.44 -5.03 6.90
N PRO A 94 -3.71 -5.26 7.29
CA PRO A 94 -4.10 -6.49 8.01
C PRO A 94 -3.87 -7.77 7.18
N LEU A 95 -4.15 -7.74 5.88
CA LEU A 95 -3.87 -8.86 4.99
C LEU A 95 -2.38 -9.12 4.86
N ILE A 96 -1.60 -8.05 4.65
CA ILE A 96 -0.13 -8.17 4.58
C ILE A 96 0.40 -8.79 5.87
N ALA A 97 -0.01 -8.28 7.03
CA ALA A 97 0.41 -8.82 8.32
C ALA A 97 0.04 -10.31 8.48
N LYS A 98 -1.15 -10.72 8.04
CA LYS A 98 -1.59 -12.12 8.04
C LYS A 98 -0.63 -13.00 7.25
N LYS A 99 -0.29 -12.61 6.02
CA LYS A 99 0.63 -13.39 5.17
C LYS A 99 2.05 -13.42 5.74
N LEU A 100 2.52 -12.32 6.33
CA LEU A 100 3.82 -12.30 7.00
C LEU A 100 3.87 -13.27 8.18
N VAL A 101 2.80 -13.37 8.97
CA VAL A 101 2.69 -14.33 10.09
C VAL A 101 2.69 -15.76 9.55
N GLU A 102 1.91 -16.07 8.51
CA GLU A 102 1.88 -17.39 7.87
C GLU A 102 3.28 -17.82 7.43
N ILE A 103 4.04 -16.94 6.76
CA ILE A 103 5.43 -17.25 6.34
C ILE A 103 6.38 -17.34 7.54
N ALA A 104 6.21 -16.52 8.57
CA ALA A 104 7.05 -16.59 9.77
C ALA A 104 6.92 -17.94 10.48
N GLU A 105 5.70 -18.48 10.55
CA GLU A 105 5.42 -19.81 11.10
C GLU A 105 6.00 -20.92 10.24
N GLN A 106 5.84 -20.85 8.91
CA GLN A 106 6.39 -21.85 7.97
C GLN A 106 7.93 -21.90 7.99
N THR A 107 8.58 -20.75 8.14
CA THR A 107 10.05 -20.64 8.14
C THR A 107 10.67 -20.75 9.53
N ASN A 108 9.87 -20.92 10.58
CA ASN A 108 10.28 -20.89 11.99
C ASN A 108 11.05 -19.61 12.33
N SER A 109 10.57 -18.47 11.84
CA SER A 109 11.16 -17.16 12.12
C SER A 109 10.80 -16.66 13.51
N VAL A 110 11.71 -15.91 14.15
CA VAL A 110 11.51 -15.39 15.51
C VAL A 110 10.70 -14.10 15.55
N GLY A 111 10.47 -13.48 14.39
CA GLY A 111 9.69 -12.26 14.31
C GLY A 111 9.55 -11.74 12.89
N ILE A 112 8.87 -10.60 12.81
CA ILE A 112 8.51 -9.91 11.56
C ILE A 112 9.02 -8.49 11.62
N ALA A 113 9.69 -8.04 10.56
CA ALA A 113 10.17 -6.68 10.38
C ALA A 113 9.32 -5.93 9.34
N HIS A 114 9.17 -4.62 9.53
CA HIS A 114 8.51 -3.72 8.59
C HIS A 114 9.26 -2.39 8.43
N GLY A 115 9.12 -1.74 7.27
CA GLY A 115 9.77 -0.47 6.93
C GLY A 115 9.01 0.78 7.38
N CYS A 116 8.02 0.67 8.27
CA CYS A 116 7.22 1.82 8.65
C CYS A 116 7.95 2.76 9.59
N THR A 117 7.79 4.06 9.36
CA THR A 117 8.29 5.12 10.25
C THR A 117 7.46 5.25 11.51
N GLY A 118 8.00 5.92 12.53
CA GLY A 118 7.28 6.23 13.78
C GLY A 118 6.16 7.29 13.62
N LYS A 119 6.09 7.96 12.48
CA LYS A 119 5.16 9.07 12.22
C LYS A 119 3.82 8.63 11.58
N GLY A 120 3.79 7.43 10.98
CA GLY A 120 2.62 6.91 10.28
C GLY A 120 1.74 5.99 11.13
N ASN A 121 0.51 5.75 10.68
CA ASN A 121 -0.42 4.79 11.29
C ASN A 121 -0.06 3.34 10.98
N ASP A 122 0.68 3.08 9.91
CA ASP A 122 0.95 1.73 9.41
C ASP A 122 1.73 0.87 10.39
N GLN A 123 2.67 1.46 11.13
CA GLN A 123 3.38 0.74 12.20
C GLN A 123 2.41 0.11 13.21
N VAL A 124 1.37 0.87 13.61
CA VAL A 124 0.36 0.39 14.56
C VAL A 124 -0.46 -0.74 13.93
N ARG A 125 -0.86 -0.59 12.66
CA ARG A 125 -1.60 -1.62 11.93
C ARG A 125 -0.84 -2.92 11.86
N PHE A 126 0.45 -2.89 11.51
CA PHE A 126 1.32 -4.08 11.47
C PHE A 126 1.51 -4.68 12.86
N GLU A 127 1.96 -3.90 13.83
CA GLU A 127 2.31 -4.43 15.15
C GLU A 127 1.10 -5.00 15.90
N VAL A 128 -0.06 -4.34 15.82
CA VAL A 128 -1.31 -4.84 16.41
C VAL A 128 -1.78 -6.11 15.71
N ALA A 129 -1.75 -6.16 14.38
CA ALA A 129 -2.17 -7.34 13.63
C ALA A 129 -1.24 -8.53 13.89
N ILE A 130 0.07 -8.35 13.85
CA ILE A 130 1.06 -9.40 14.17
C ILE A 130 0.81 -9.93 15.58
N LYS A 131 0.65 -9.03 16.56
CA LYS A 131 0.45 -9.43 17.95
C LYS A 131 -0.87 -10.15 18.20
N ALA A 132 -1.90 -9.78 17.46
CA ALA A 132 -3.22 -10.43 17.53
C ALA A 132 -3.20 -11.83 16.90
N LEU A 133 -2.47 -12.00 15.79
CA LEU A 133 -2.39 -13.27 15.06
C LEU A 133 -1.45 -14.27 15.74
N ASN A 134 -0.27 -13.82 16.14
CA ASN A 134 0.70 -14.64 16.87
C ASN A 134 1.45 -13.83 17.92
N PRO A 135 1.05 -13.89 19.21
CA PRO A 135 1.67 -13.12 20.29
C PRO A 135 3.12 -13.51 20.61
N ASN A 136 3.62 -14.64 20.08
CA ASN A 136 5.00 -15.09 20.31
C ASN A 136 5.98 -14.46 19.30
N LEU A 137 5.51 -13.98 18.16
CA LEU A 137 6.35 -13.29 17.19
C LEU A 137 6.70 -11.88 17.68
N LYS A 138 7.98 -11.51 17.50
CA LYS A 138 8.47 -10.17 17.77
C LYS A 138 8.23 -9.27 16.55
N ALA A 139 7.79 -8.03 16.77
CA ALA A 139 7.78 -7.01 15.74
C ALA A 139 9.09 -6.22 15.80
N PHE A 140 9.73 -6.05 14.64
CA PHE A 140 10.95 -5.27 14.45
C PHE A 140 10.63 -4.08 13.54
N ALA A 141 11.12 -2.92 13.89
CA ALA A 141 10.92 -1.70 13.11
C ALA A 141 12.28 -1.04 12.80
N PRO A 142 13.07 -1.59 11.86
CA PRO A 142 14.41 -1.11 11.55
C PRO A 142 14.48 0.39 11.34
N VAL A 143 13.57 0.97 10.56
CA VAL A 143 13.53 2.42 10.28
C VAL A 143 13.41 3.26 11.55
N ARG A 144 12.66 2.81 12.54
CA ARG A 144 12.56 3.48 13.85
C ARG A 144 13.82 3.27 14.71
N GLU A 145 14.44 2.09 14.60
CA GLU A 145 15.59 1.74 15.40
C GLU A 145 16.84 2.49 14.96
N TRP A 146 17.06 2.62 13.64
CA TRP A 146 18.24 3.38 13.17
C TRP A 146 18.01 4.90 13.24
N GLY A 147 16.77 5.39 13.05
CA GLY A 147 16.43 6.80 13.22
C GLY A 147 17.14 7.75 12.24
N TRP A 148 17.57 7.23 11.08
CA TRP A 148 18.31 8.00 10.08
C TRP A 148 17.40 8.94 9.31
N SER A 149 18.00 10.03 8.81
CA SER A 149 17.40 10.86 7.77
C SER A 149 17.43 10.13 6.43
N ARG A 150 16.67 10.64 5.47
CA ARG A 150 16.66 10.11 4.10
C ARG A 150 18.07 10.13 3.47
N GLU A 151 18.85 11.18 3.74
CA GLU A 151 20.21 11.32 3.24
C GLU A 151 21.14 10.27 3.84
N GLU A 152 21.09 10.07 5.16
CA GLU A 152 21.88 9.05 5.86
C GLU A 152 21.54 7.64 5.37
N GLU A 153 20.28 7.38 5.04
CA GLU A 153 19.83 6.11 4.50
C GLU A 153 20.36 5.87 3.08
N ILE A 154 20.38 6.91 2.24
CA ILE A 154 20.99 6.88 0.91
C ILE A 154 22.50 6.64 1.02
N ASP A 155 23.18 7.33 1.92
CA ASP A 155 24.63 7.14 2.15
C ASP A 155 24.95 5.71 2.60
N TYR A 156 24.12 5.14 3.49
CA TYR A 156 24.24 3.74 3.88
C TYR A 156 24.02 2.81 2.67
N ALA A 157 23.02 3.07 1.86
CA ALA A 157 22.73 2.28 0.66
C ALA A 157 23.90 2.31 -0.34
N ILE A 158 24.47 3.47 -0.60
CA ILE A 158 25.65 3.64 -1.48
C ILE A 158 26.84 2.86 -0.90
N LYS A 159 27.13 3.02 0.38
CA LYS A 159 28.25 2.35 1.06
C LYS A 159 28.17 0.83 0.96
N HIS A 160 26.94 0.28 0.97
CA HIS A 160 26.69 -1.16 0.93
C HIS A 160 26.34 -1.69 -0.47
N ASN A 161 26.52 -0.87 -1.52
CA ASN A 161 26.18 -1.19 -2.92
C ASN A 161 24.74 -1.71 -3.07
N ILE A 162 23.79 -1.15 -2.32
CA ILE A 162 22.38 -1.46 -2.44
C ILE A 162 21.86 -0.79 -3.73
N PRO A 163 21.36 -1.55 -4.73
CA PRO A 163 20.83 -0.98 -5.96
C PRO A 163 19.48 -0.33 -5.69
N VAL A 164 19.51 0.86 -5.16
CA VAL A 164 18.32 1.70 -5.07
C VAL A 164 18.30 2.57 -6.30
N GLY A 165 17.25 2.47 -7.08
CA GLY A 165 16.95 3.50 -8.08
C GLY A 165 16.73 4.79 -7.30
N ILE A 166 17.79 5.58 -7.16
CA ILE A 166 17.72 6.92 -6.56
C ILE A 166 17.04 7.79 -7.62
N ASN A 167 15.73 7.69 -7.70
CA ASN A 167 14.96 8.72 -8.37
C ASN A 167 14.87 9.88 -7.38
N HIS A 168 15.87 10.78 -7.47
CA HIS A 168 15.81 12.10 -6.86
C HIS A 168 14.63 12.94 -7.38
N ASP A 169 13.92 12.43 -8.38
CA ASP A 169 12.93 13.18 -9.16
C ASP A 169 11.51 13.10 -8.60
N SER A 170 11.19 12.16 -7.70
CA SER A 170 9.86 12.13 -7.07
C SER A 170 9.98 12.57 -5.61
N PRO A 171 9.44 13.75 -5.25
CA PRO A 171 9.41 14.22 -3.88
C PRO A 171 8.35 13.50 -3.03
N TYR A 172 7.57 12.62 -3.63
CA TYR A 172 6.39 12.00 -3.03
C TYR A 172 6.70 10.63 -2.43
N SER A 173 5.91 10.30 -1.39
CA SER A 173 5.76 8.95 -0.86
C SER A 173 4.42 8.39 -1.35
N ILE A 174 4.48 7.31 -2.13
CA ILE A 174 3.31 6.73 -2.79
C ILE A 174 3.02 5.35 -2.20
N ASP A 175 1.74 5.12 -1.86
CA ASP A 175 1.21 3.81 -1.50
C ASP A 175 0.00 3.51 -2.40
N GLN A 176 0.06 2.41 -3.14
CA GLN A 176 -0.95 2.01 -4.10
C GLN A 176 -1.34 0.55 -3.90
N ASN A 177 -2.60 0.25 -4.13
CA ASN A 177 -3.14 -1.09 -4.18
C ASN A 177 -4.39 -1.12 -5.08
N LEU A 178 -5.04 -2.27 -5.18
CA LEU A 178 -6.27 -2.44 -5.96
C LEU A 178 -7.36 -1.40 -5.63
N TRP A 179 -7.48 -1.00 -4.36
CA TRP A 179 -8.52 -0.08 -3.88
C TRP A 179 -8.27 1.37 -4.25
N GLY A 180 -7.01 1.77 -4.40
CA GLY A 180 -6.64 3.13 -4.78
C GLY A 180 -5.18 3.46 -4.52
N ARG A 181 -4.88 4.75 -4.65
CA ARG A 181 -3.54 5.32 -4.50
C ARG A 181 -3.56 6.44 -3.47
N ALA A 182 -2.59 6.45 -2.59
CA ALA A 182 -2.29 7.52 -1.64
C ALA A 182 -0.96 8.17 -2.03
N ASN A 183 -0.88 9.48 -1.93
CA ASN A 183 0.33 10.24 -2.20
C ASN A 183 0.51 11.33 -1.13
N GLU A 184 1.70 11.38 -0.51
CA GLU A 184 2.07 12.33 0.53
C GLU A 184 3.50 12.86 0.33
N CYS A 185 3.93 13.78 1.17
CA CYS A 185 5.25 14.41 1.18
C CYS A 185 5.47 15.47 0.09
N GLY A 186 6.68 16.03 0.05
CA GLY A 186 7.04 17.09 -0.85
C GLY A 186 6.15 18.33 -0.71
N ILE A 187 5.72 18.89 -1.83
CA ILE A 187 4.86 20.09 -1.83
C ILE A 187 3.49 19.86 -1.15
N LEU A 188 3.06 18.61 -1.04
CA LEU A 188 1.80 18.25 -0.39
C LEU A 188 1.82 18.52 1.13
N GLU A 189 2.98 18.66 1.73
CA GLU A 189 3.11 19.03 3.15
C GLU A 189 2.64 20.48 3.43
N ASP A 190 2.63 21.34 2.40
CA ASP A 190 2.04 22.67 2.50
C ASP A 190 0.53 22.60 2.21
N PRO A 191 -0.34 22.78 3.23
CA PRO A 191 -1.79 22.70 3.05
C PRO A 191 -2.38 23.85 2.22
N TYR A 192 -1.60 24.90 1.93
CA TYR A 192 -2.00 26.03 1.10
C TYR A 192 -1.57 25.86 -0.37
N ALA A 193 -0.68 24.92 -0.67
CA ALA A 193 -0.28 24.63 -2.03
C ALA A 193 -1.30 23.70 -2.70
N ALA A 194 -1.80 24.06 -3.90
CA ALA A 194 -2.60 23.12 -4.68
C ALA A 194 -1.73 21.93 -5.10
N PRO A 195 -2.25 20.68 -5.05
CA PRO A 195 -1.52 19.54 -5.57
C PRO A 195 -1.19 19.72 -7.04
N PRO A 196 0.08 19.58 -7.45
CA PRO A 196 0.44 19.71 -8.85
C PRO A 196 -0.03 18.49 -9.66
N LYS A 197 -0.04 18.60 -10.99
CA LYS A 197 -0.53 17.56 -11.90
C LYS A 197 0.18 16.22 -11.73
N ASP A 198 1.49 16.26 -11.52
CA ASP A 198 2.35 15.08 -11.34
C ASP A 198 2.14 14.33 -10.01
N ALA A 199 1.34 14.91 -9.12
CA ALA A 199 0.94 14.22 -7.89
C ALA A 199 -0.15 13.15 -8.13
N TYR A 200 -0.85 13.19 -9.26
CA TYR A 200 -1.89 12.27 -9.69
C TYR A 200 -1.41 11.34 -10.80
N ASP A 201 -1.88 10.11 -10.83
CA ASP A 201 -1.46 9.08 -11.80
C ASP A 201 -2.63 8.28 -12.36
N LEU A 202 -3.64 7.99 -11.53
CA LEU A 202 -4.79 7.19 -11.93
C LEU A 202 -5.90 8.01 -12.61
N THR A 203 -5.91 9.32 -12.41
CA THR A 203 -7.00 10.22 -12.84
C THR A 203 -6.50 11.28 -13.80
N ALA A 204 -7.20 11.44 -14.90
CA ALA A 204 -6.89 12.47 -15.89
C ALA A 204 -7.09 13.89 -15.33
N GLU A 205 -6.33 14.86 -15.85
CA GLU A 205 -6.60 16.28 -15.63
C GLU A 205 -7.93 16.69 -16.29
N LEU A 206 -8.58 17.72 -15.73
CA LEU A 206 -9.90 18.16 -16.22
C LEU A 206 -9.87 18.55 -17.71
N GLU A 207 -8.79 19.17 -18.17
CA GLU A 207 -8.60 19.53 -19.57
C GLU A 207 -8.37 18.34 -20.52
N ASP A 208 -7.99 17.18 -19.96
CA ASP A 208 -7.71 15.95 -20.71
C ASP A 208 -8.87 14.96 -20.67
N THR A 209 -9.93 15.28 -19.89
CA THR A 209 -11.13 14.41 -19.82
C THR A 209 -11.97 14.51 -21.09
N PRO A 210 -12.69 13.43 -21.48
CA PRO A 210 -13.61 13.48 -22.61
C PRO A 210 -14.75 14.48 -22.40
N ASP A 211 -15.11 15.23 -23.46
CA ASP A 211 -16.27 16.15 -23.43
C ASP A 211 -17.63 15.41 -23.38
N THR A 212 -17.62 14.13 -23.74
CA THR A 212 -18.85 13.31 -23.74
C THR A 212 -18.83 12.40 -22.51
N PRO A 213 -19.91 12.43 -21.70
CA PRO A 213 -20.01 11.55 -20.55
C PRO A 213 -20.19 10.09 -20.97
N ASP A 214 -19.56 9.18 -20.24
CA ASP A 214 -19.81 7.74 -20.35
C ASP A 214 -20.88 7.34 -19.32
N GLU A 215 -21.90 6.61 -19.77
CA GLU A 215 -22.90 6.00 -18.88
C GLU A 215 -22.46 4.57 -18.53
N ILE A 216 -22.42 4.25 -17.24
CA ILE A 216 -22.10 2.91 -16.76
C ILE A 216 -23.26 2.32 -15.97
N ILE A 217 -23.43 0.99 -16.09
CA ILE A 217 -24.43 0.23 -15.35
C ILE A 217 -23.70 -0.76 -14.44
N LEU A 218 -23.81 -0.57 -13.12
CA LEU A 218 -23.30 -1.50 -12.12
C LEU A 218 -24.43 -2.35 -11.55
N SER A 219 -24.28 -3.68 -11.60
CA SER A 219 -25.19 -4.60 -10.92
C SER A 219 -24.57 -5.14 -9.65
N PHE A 220 -25.35 -5.17 -8.59
CA PHE A 220 -24.90 -5.58 -7.25
C PHE A 220 -25.60 -6.88 -6.82
N LYS A 221 -24.84 -7.75 -6.16
CA LYS A 221 -25.36 -8.92 -5.45
C LYS A 221 -24.87 -8.90 -4.00
N ASN A 222 -25.80 -8.91 -3.06
CA ASN A 222 -25.47 -8.83 -1.62
C ASN A 222 -24.56 -7.65 -1.25
N GLY A 223 -24.73 -6.49 -1.90
CA GLY A 223 -23.96 -5.29 -1.66
C GLY A 223 -22.55 -5.25 -2.27
N VAL A 224 -22.21 -6.22 -3.12
CA VAL A 224 -20.95 -6.24 -3.89
C VAL A 224 -21.26 -6.08 -5.37
N PRO A 225 -20.52 -5.25 -6.11
CA PRO A 225 -20.68 -5.14 -7.56
C PRO A 225 -20.19 -6.43 -8.22
N VAL A 226 -20.98 -6.95 -9.16
CA VAL A 226 -20.71 -8.22 -9.86
C VAL A 226 -20.76 -8.08 -11.37
N GLN A 227 -21.36 -7.00 -11.90
CA GLN A 227 -21.39 -6.72 -13.33
C GLN A 227 -21.13 -5.26 -13.62
N LEU A 228 -20.47 -5.01 -14.73
CA LEU A 228 -20.30 -3.70 -15.34
C LEU A 228 -20.83 -3.79 -16.79
N ASN A 229 -21.79 -2.94 -17.13
CA ASN A 229 -22.43 -2.89 -18.44
C ASN A 229 -22.93 -4.27 -18.91
N HIS A 230 -23.62 -4.99 -18.00
CA HIS A 230 -24.18 -6.33 -18.22
C HIS A 230 -23.16 -7.45 -18.43
N LYS A 231 -21.86 -7.20 -18.25
CA LYS A 231 -20.81 -8.21 -18.29
C LYS A 231 -20.42 -8.61 -16.88
N ASP A 232 -20.35 -9.92 -16.60
CA ASP A 232 -19.90 -10.46 -15.31
C ASP A 232 -18.40 -10.25 -15.13
N TYR A 233 -18.00 -9.95 -13.89
CA TYR A 233 -16.60 -9.77 -13.47
C TYR A 233 -16.36 -10.40 -12.10
N GLU A 234 -15.17 -10.93 -11.88
CA GLU A 234 -14.62 -11.09 -10.54
C GLU A 234 -14.37 -9.69 -9.95
N LEU A 235 -14.44 -9.56 -8.63
CA LEU A 235 -14.42 -8.25 -7.98
C LEU A 235 -13.13 -7.47 -8.25
N ASP A 236 -11.97 -8.13 -8.19
CA ASP A 236 -10.66 -7.53 -8.49
C ASP A 236 -10.63 -6.93 -9.91
N GLN A 237 -11.09 -7.69 -10.90
CA GLN A 237 -11.13 -7.25 -12.30
C GLN A 237 -12.15 -6.12 -12.52
N LEU A 238 -13.28 -6.17 -11.81
CA LEU A 238 -14.28 -5.09 -11.87
C LEU A 238 -13.70 -3.79 -11.32
N ILE A 239 -12.97 -3.85 -10.21
CA ILE A 239 -12.33 -2.68 -9.60
C ILE A 239 -11.32 -2.06 -10.57
N LEU A 240 -10.44 -2.87 -11.16
CA LEU A 240 -9.44 -2.38 -12.12
C LEU A 240 -10.11 -1.72 -13.33
N THR A 241 -11.11 -2.40 -13.93
CA THR A 241 -11.83 -1.85 -15.08
C THR A 241 -12.53 -0.53 -14.75
N LEU A 242 -13.12 -0.44 -13.57
CA LEU A 242 -13.82 0.78 -13.16
C LEU A 242 -12.85 1.91 -12.80
N ASN A 243 -11.69 1.59 -12.22
CA ASN A 243 -10.64 2.57 -11.98
C ASN A 243 -10.16 3.19 -13.29
N GLU A 244 -9.95 2.40 -14.34
CA GLU A 244 -9.58 2.91 -15.67
C GLU A 244 -10.68 3.81 -16.27
N LEU A 245 -11.93 3.36 -16.23
CA LEU A 245 -13.06 4.12 -16.79
C LEU A 245 -13.26 5.45 -16.06
N ALA A 246 -13.30 5.43 -14.73
CA ALA A 246 -13.53 6.62 -13.93
C ALA A 246 -12.31 7.55 -13.93
N GLY A 247 -11.11 6.98 -13.90
CA GLY A 247 -9.85 7.71 -13.99
C GLY A 247 -9.73 8.53 -15.27
N LYS A 248 -10.14 7.96 -16.43
CA LYS A 248 -10.23 8.66 -17.71
C LYS A 248 -11.10 9.93 -17.64
N HIS A 249 -12.11 9.94 -16.79
CA HIS A 249 -12.99 11.09 -16.54
C HIS A 249 -12.57 11.96 -15.35
N GLY A 250 -11.37 11.77 -14.81
CA GLY A 250 -10.84 12.54 -13.68
C GLY A 250 -11.58 12.30 -12.36
N ILE A 251 -12.32 11.18 -12.23
CA ILE A 251 -13.14 10.88 -11.05
C ILE A 251 -12.34 10.06 -10.03
N GLY A 252 -12.41 10.48 -8.77
CA GLY A 252 -11.84 9.72 -7.65
C GLY A 252 -10.83 10.46 -6.81
N ARG A 253 -10.54 11.73 -7.08
CA ARG A 253 -9.57 12.55 -6.34
C ARG A 253 -10.10 13.02 -5.00
N ILE A 254 -9.30 12.88 -3.96
CA ILE A 254 -9.55 13.42 -2.63
C ILE A 254 -8.30 14.13 -2.14
N ASP A 255 -8.46 15.34 -1.59
CA ASP A 255 -7.43 16.08 -0.88
C ASP A 255 -7.87 16.20 0.58
N HIS A 256 -7.13 15.60 1.50
CA HIS A 256 -7.57 15.45 2.87
C HIS A 256 -6.43 15.66 3.87
N VAL A 257 -6.74 16.41 4.93
CA VAL A 257 -5.87 16.52 6.11
C VAL A 257 -6.41 15.58 7.18
N GLU A 258 -5.76 14.45 7.35
CA GLU A 258 -6.19 13.41 8.28
C GLU A 258 -5.56 13.52 9.66
N ASN A 259 -6.23 12.95 10.64
CA ASN A 259 -5.70 12.74 11.98
C ASN A 259 -5.02 11.38 12.05
N ARG A 260 -3.73 11.36 12.43
CA ARG A 260 -3.00 10.13 12.69
C ARG A 260 -3.12 9.71 14.15
N LEU A 261 -3.19 8.41 14.41
CA LEU A 261 -3.29 7.82 15.74
C LEU A 261 -2.13 8.26 16.66
N VAL A 262 -0.98 8.54 16.08
CA VAL A 262 0.22 9.02 16.78
C VAL A 262 0.14 10.50 17.20
N GLY A 263 -0.99 11.17 16.98
CA GLY A 263 -1.27 12.53 17.47
C GLY A 263 -0.79 13.67 16.57
N ILE A 264 -0.49 13.38 15.31
CA ILE A 264 -0.15 14.39 14.29
C ILE A 264 -1.20 14.46 13.20
N LYS A 265 -1.22 15.56 12.45
CA LYS A 265 -1.99 15.72 11.22
C LYS A 265 -1.07 15.56 10.02
N SER A 266 -1.61 14.98 8.94
CA SER A 266 -0.91 14.82 7.68
C SER A 266 -1.87 15.11 6.55
N ARG A 267 -1.42 15.84 5.54
CA ARG A 267 -2.16 16.00 4.29
C ARG A 267 -1.74 14.92 3.33
N GLU A 268 -2.72 14.24 2.79
CA GLU A 268 -2.55 13.23 1.76
C GLU A 268 -3.57 13.47 0.65
N ILE A 269 -3.19 13.17 -0.57
CA ILE A 269 -4.13 13.07 -1.69
C ILE A 269 -4.36 11.61 -2.03
N TYR A 270 -5.60 11.31 -2.41
CA TYR A 270 -6.01 9.96 -2.77
C TYR A 270 -6.65 9.95 -4.15
N GLU A 271 -6.50 8.80 -4.83
CA GLU A 271 -7.21 8.48 -6.05
C GLU A 271 -7.93 7.15 -5.85
N THR A 272 -9.27 7.19 -5.76
CA THR A 272 -10.12 6.03 -5.44
C THR A 272 -11.35 6.02 -6.34
N CYS A 273 -11.14 5.65 -7.58
CA CYS A 273 -12.13 5.79 -8.64
C CYS A 273 -13.40 4.97 -8.38
N LEU A 274 -13.29 3.71 -7.96
CA LEU A 274 -14.45 2.86 -7.67
C LEU A 274 -15.31 3.43 -6.54
N LEU A 275 -14.71 3.96 -5.48
CA LEU A 275 -15.44 4.50 -4.33
C LEU A 275 -16.40 5.62 -4.75
N TYR A 276 -15.97 6.48 -5.68
CA TYR A 276 -16.75 7.62 -6.17
C TYR A 276 -17.72 7.29 -7.29
N THR A 277 -17.55 6.15 -7.96
CA THR A 277 -18.47 5.72 -9.04
C THR A 277 -19.48 4.70 -8.57
N SER A 278 -19.25 4.03 -7.44
CA SER A 278 -20.21 3.08 -6.90
C SER A 278 -21.25 3.78 -6.02
N PRO A 279 -22.56 3.48 -6.20
CA PRO A 279 -23.59 4.07 -5.34
C PRO A 279 -23.44 3.57 -3.90
N SER A 280 -23.46 4.52 -2.96
CA SER A 280 -23.48 4.22 -1.53
C SER A 280 -24.86 3.69 -1.10
N PRO A 281 -24.95 2.80 -0.10
CA PRO A 281 -26.22 2.48 0.55
C PRO A 281 -26.95 3.70 1.13
N ARG A 282 -26.24 4.82 1.35
CA ARG A 282 -26.80 6.09 1.80
C ARG A 282 -27.45 6.91 0.69
N ASP A 283 -27.13 6.62 -0.57
CA ASP A 283 -27.69 7.32 -1.74
C ASP A 283 -29.11 6.84 -2.09
N ARG A 284 -29.66 5.93 -1.29
CA ARG A 284 -31.07 5.56 -1.36
C ARG A 284 -31.93 6.61 -0.66
N THR A 285 -32.31 7.59 -1.39
CA THR A 285 -33.42 8.48 -1.02
C THR A 285 -34.71 8.01 -1.68
#